data_5dcd6deb73ee5905347e7a752988fd9b
#
_entry.id   5dcd6deb73ee5905347e7a752988fd9b
#
_cell.length_a   1.000
_cell.length_b   1.000
_cell.length_c   1.000
_cell.angle_alpha   90.00
_cell.angle_beta   90.00
_cell.angle_gamma   90.00
#
_symmetry.space_group_name_H-M   'P 1'
#
loop_
_entity.id
_entity.type
_entity.pdbx_description
1 polymer ?
#
loop_
_entity_poly.entity_id
_entity_poly.type
_entity_poly.pdbx_seq_one_letter_code
_entity_poly.pdbx_strand_id
1 'polypeptide(L)'
;ALENVKEKFNCATAIFDVLNYISKRDLKKFLKEINLVLNQGGYFIFDVNSAFGFEEVAQGTITIDVEDKFIAIDANFEDNKLQTDITLFEKQENGFFSKQSDSIIQEYHPKKSLLKFLKECNFEVIDIKEFNLHTSENADKLIFICKKIA
;
A
#
# COMPACT_ATOMS: atom_id res chain seq x y z
N ALA A 1 -2.32 2.78 -17.34
CA ALA A 1 -1.10 3.55 -17.17
C ALA A 1 -1.43 5.04 -17.26
N LEU A 2 -0.80 5.87 -16.39
CA LEU A 2 -1.05 7.31 -16.33
C LEU A 2 -0.50 8.06 -17.56
N GLU A 3 0.31 7.41 -18.38
CA GLU A 3 0.85 7.96 -19.63
C GLU A 3 -0.21 8.42 -20.64
N ASN A 4 -1.45 7.90 -20.52
CA ASN A 4 -2.59 8.30 -21.37
C ASN A 4 -3.37 9.48 -20.79
N VAL A 5 -3.04 9.96 -19.60
CA VAL A 5 -3.66 11.13 -18.96
C VAL A 5 -3.04 12.38 -19.55
N LYS A 6 -3.83 13.15 -20.32
CA LYS A 6 -3.37 14.39 -20.97
C LYS A 6 -3.40 15.60 -20.03
N GLU A 7 -4.28 15.55 -19.06
CA GLU A 7 -4.45 16.64 -18.09
C GLU A 7 -3.31 16.66 -17.07
N LYS A 8 -3.07 17.84 -16.50
CA LYS A 8 -2.10 18.07 -15.43
C LYS A 8 -2.81 18.47 -14.15
N PHE A 9 -2.32 18.00 -13.04
CA PHE A 9 -2.92 18.20 -11.73
C PHE A 9 -1.96 18.93 -10.77
N ASN A 10 -2.53 19.67 -9.82
CA ASN A 10 -1.74 20.32 -8.77
C ASN A 10 -1.42 19.38 -7.61
N CYS A 11 -2.17 18.29 -7.48
CA CYS A 11 -1.96 17.28 -6.45
C CYS A 11 -2.38 15.91 -6.97
N ALA A 12 -1.61 14.90 -6.59
CA ALA A 12 -1.96 13.49 -6.73
C ALA A 12 -1.86 12.83 -5.35
N THR A 13 -2.75 11.90 -5.06
CA THR A 13 -2.73 11.12 -3.82
C THR A 13 -2.74 9.62 -4.11
N ALA A 14 -2.00 8.86 -3.32
CA ALA A 14 -2.03 7.40 -3.31
C ALA A 14 -2.13 6.93 -1.85
N ILE A 15 -3.35 6.79 -1.37
CA ILE A 15 -3.69 6.46 0.02
C ILE A 15 -4.14 5.01 0.16
N PHE A 16 -4.13 4.48 1.38
CA PHE A 16 -4.38 3.07 1.69
C PHE A 16 -3.35 2.13 1.07
N ASP A 17 -2.07 2.38 1.36
CA ASP A 17 -0.94 1.48 1.04
C ASP A 17 -0.75 1.19 -0.46
N VAL A 18 -1.27 2.02 -1.36
CA VAL A 18 -1.20 1.78 -2.82
C VAL A 18 0.21 1.42 -3.27
N LEU A 19 1.23 2.09 -2.73
CA LEU A 19 2.61 1.83 -3.13
C LEU A 19 3.11 0.45 -2.68
N ASN A 20 2.57 -0.10 -1.60
CA ASN A 20 2.94 -1.44 -1.13
C ASN A 20 2.43 -2.57 -2.06
N TYR A 21 1.41 -2.31 -2.89
CA TYR A 21 0.96 -3.24 -3.94
C TYR A 21 1.80 -3.17 -5.21
N ILE A 22 2.72 -2.19 -5.32
CA ILE A 22 3.60 -1.99 -6.46
C ILE A 22 4.94 -2.64 -6.16
N SER A 23 5.41 -3.53 -7.05
CA SER A 23 6.71 -4.16 -6.87
C SER A 23 7.84 -3.13 -6.84
N LYS A 24 8.91 -3.42 -6.09
CA LYS A 24 10.10 -2.56 -6.07
C LYS A 24 10.65 -2.27 -7.48
N ARG A 25 10.51 -3.24 -8.40
CA ARG A 25 10.92 -3.10 -9.80
C ARG A 25 10.09 -2.04 -10.53
N ASP A 26 8.78 -1.99 -10.27
CA ASP A 26 7.83 -1.13 -10.99
C ASP A 26 7.62 0.22 -10.30
N LEU A 27 8.02 0.35 -9.03
CA LEU A 27 7.82 1.54 -8.22
C LEU A 27 8.43 2.80 -8.86
N LYS A 28 9.63 2.70 -9.42
CA LYS A 28 10.28 3.84 -10.08
C LYS A 28 9.52 4.28 -11.34
N LYS A 29 8.96 3.33 -12.10
CA LYS A 29 8.09 3.63 -13.25
C LYS A 29 6.83 4.37 -12.80
N PHE A 30 6.17 3.86 -11.76
CA PHE A 30 4.99 4.49 -11.18
C PHE A 30 5.27 5.94 -10.74
N LEU A 31 6.36 6.18 -9.99
CA LEU A 31 6.73 7.53 -9.56
C LEU A 31 6.99 8.49 -10.73
N LYS A 32 7.60 8.01 -11.82
CA LYS A 32 7.76 8.80 -13.05
C LYS A 32 6.42 9.14 -13.70
N GLU A 33 5.48 8.18 -13.76
CA GLU A 33 4.13 8.42 -14.28
C GLU A 33 3.38 9.45 -13.44
N ILE A 34 3.49 9.41 -12.10
CA ILE A 34 2.93 10.45 -11.22
C ILE A 34 3.57 11.82 -11.50
N ASN A 35 4.90 11.87 -11.67
CA ASN A 35 5.58 13.12 -12.00
C ASN A 35 5.06 13.70 -13.34
N LEU A 36 4.84 12.85 -14.35
CA LEU A 36 4.34 13.29 -15.64
C LEU A 36 2.95 13.93 -15.58
N VAL A 37 2.05 13.49 -14.71
CA VAL A 37 0.69 14.05 -14.61
C VAL A 37 0.59 15.25 -13.67
N LEU A 38 1.63 15.59 -12.94
CA LEU A 38 1.65 16.75 -12.07
C LEU A 38 2.15 18.02 -12.80
N ASN A 39 1.57 19.15 -12.44
CA ASN A 39 2.11 20.46 -12.76
C ASN A 39 3.46 20.69 -12.06
N GLN A 40 4.29 21.58 -12.59
CA GLN A 40 5.49 22.05 -11.91
C GLN A 40 5.13 22.62 -10.53
N GLY A 41 5.82 22.17 -9.48
CA GLY A 41 5.51 22.54 -8.10
C GLY A 41 4.28 21.83 -7.51
N GLY A 42 3.64 20.92 -8.24
CA GLY A 42 2.53 20.11 -7.77
C GLY A 42 2.98 19.10 -6.69
N TYR A 43 2.02 18.63 -5.92
CA TYR A 43 2.25 17.76 -4.77
C TYR A 43 1.89 16.31 -5.06
N PHE A 44 2.67 15.38 -4.50
CA PHE A 44 2.32 13.96 -4.40
C PHE A 44 2.31 13.56 -2.94
N ILE A 45 1.17 13.07 -2.46
CA ILE A 45 0.98 12.64 -1.06
C ILE A 45 0.62 11.15 -1.08
N PHE A 46 1.34 10.34 -0.32
CA PHE A 46 1.07 8.92 -0.23
C PHE A 46 1.43 8.37 1.14
N ASP A 47 0.82 7.25 1.50
CA ASP A 47 1.19 6.47 2.67
C ASP A 47 1.78 5.11 2.28
N VAL A 48 2.63 4.59 3.15
CA VAL A 48 3.17 3.23 3.09
C VAL A 48 3.20 2.63 4.48
N ASN A 49 2.99 1.33 4.56
CA ASN A 49 3.20 0.58 5.79
C ASN A 49 4.68 0.54 6.16
N SER A 50 4.98 0.72 7.43
CA SER A 50 6.30 0.49 7.99
C SER A 50 6.58 -1.00 8.13
N ALA A 51 7.83 -1.39 8.45
CA ALA A 51 8.14 -2.78 8.79
C ALA A 51 7.32 -3.23 10.00
N PHE A 52 7.24 -2.39 11.04
CA PHE A 52 6.42 -2.63 12.22
C PHE A 52 4.94 -2.85 11.87
N GLY A 53 4.37 -2.00 11.01
CA GLY A 53 2.98 -2.15 10.55
C GLY A 53 2.73 -3.48 9.84
N PHE A 54 3.68 -3.97 9.05
CA PHE A 54 3.58 -5.29 8.43
C PHE A 54 3.71 -6.44 9.44
N GLU A 55 4.61 -6.31 10.42
CA GLU A 55 4.78 -7.29 11.48
C GLU A 55 3.52 -7.40 12.35
N GLU A 56 2.85 -6.27 12.65
CA GLU A 56 1.60 -6.25 13.42
C GLU A 56 0.46 -6.94 12.66
N VAL A 57 0.32 -6.70 11.35
CA VAL A 57 -0.70 -7.36 10.51
C VAL A 57 -0.45 -8.87 10.40
N ALA A 58 0.81 -9.30 10.39
CA ALA A 58 1.19 -10.71 10.25
C ALA A 58 1.08 -11.52 11.55
N GLN A 59 0.45 -10.98 12.61
CA GLN A 59 0.31 -11.66 13.91
C GLN A 59 -0.92 -12.57 13.96
N GLY A 60 -0.84 -13.71 13.28
CA GLY A 60 -1.84 -14.77 13.40
C GLY A 60 -2.98 -14.67 12.38
N THR A 61 -3.96 -15.55 12.57
CA THR A 61 -5.11 -15.70 11.70
C THR A 61 -6.29 -14.92 12.25
N ILE A 62 -6.94 -14.12 11.41
CA ILE A 62 -8.19 -13.44 11.75
C ILE A 62 -9.34 -14.21 11.11
N THR A 63 -10.38 -14.48 11.89
CA THR A 63 -11.61 -15.08 11.37
C THR A 63 -12.79 -14.15 11.59
N ILE A 64 -13.67 -14.08 10.59
CA ILE A 64 -14.92 -13.31 10.64
C ILE A 64 -16.04 -14.31 10.37
N ASP A 65 -16.93 -14.49 11.36
CA ASP A 65 -18.09 -15.37 11.26
C ASP A 65 -19.36 -14.51 11.34
N VAL A 66 -20.04 -14.38 10.22
CA VAL A 66 -21.25 -13.55 10.10
C VAL A 66 -22.31 -14.30 9.30
N GLU A 67 -23.41 -14.65 9.94
CA GLU A 67 -24.58 -15.31 9.37
C GLU A 67 -24.24 -16.45 8.39
N ASP A 68 -24.29 -16.16 7.10
CA ASP A 68 -24.06 -17.14 6.02
C ASP A 68 -22.64 -17.09 5.44
N LYS A 69 -21.71 -16.37 6.09
CA LYS A 69 -20.31 -16.20 5.62
C LYS A 69 -19.32 -16.47 6.74
N PHE A 70 -18.28 -17.22 6.39
CA PHE A 70 -17.10 -17.39 7.23
C PHE A 70 -15.87 -17.00 6.41
N ILE A 71 -15.08 -16.05 6.92
CA ILE A 71 -13.87 -15.55 6.28
C ILE A 71 -12.70 -15.87 7.19
N ALA A 72 -11.69 -16.53 6.65
CA ALA A 72 -10.38 -16.71 7.29
C ALA A 72 -9.34 -15.90 6.55
N ILE A 73 -8.59 -15.09 7.29
CA ILE A 73 -7.51 -14.25 6.77
C ILE A 73 -6.24 -14.65 7.51
N ASP A 74 -5.27 -15.15 6.77
CA ASP A 74 -3.95 -15.52 7.28
C ASP A 74 -2.89 -14.63 6.63
N ALA A 75 -2.00 -14.04 7.43
CA ALA A 75 -1.00 -13.12 6.94
C ALA A 75 0.40 -13.53 7.41
N ASN A 76 1.35 -13.54 6.50
CA ASN A 76 2.76 -13.85 6.77
C ASN A 76 3.67 -12.77 6.17
N PHE A 77 4.57 -12.22 6.99
CA PHE A 77 5.55 -11.23 6.56
C PHE A 77 6.95 -11.83 6.56
N GLU A 78 7.48 -12.07 5.38
CA GLU A 78 8.82 -12.66 5.18
C GLU A 78 9.48 -12.03 3.94
N ASP A 79 10.78 -11.88 3.93
CA ASP A 79 11.57 -11.35 2.80
C ASP A 79 11.05 -10.00 2.26
N ASN A 80 10.62 -9.11 3.16
CA ASN A 80 10.00 -7.81 2.83
C ASN A 80 8.69 -7.91 2.05
N LYS A 81 8.00 -9.03 2.13
CA LYS A 81 6.68 -9.24 1.51
C LYS A 81 5.69 -9.69 2.56
N LEU A 82 4.54 -9.04 2.57
CA LEU A 82 3.36 -9.51 3.27
C LEU A 82 2.50 -10.28 2.28
N GLN A 83 2.35 -11.57 2.51
CA GLN A 83 1.35 -12.39 1.83
C GLN A 83 0.14 -12.51 2.73
N THR A 84 -1.02 -12.15 2.21
CA THR A 84 -2.31 -12.30 2.89
C THR A 84 -3.18 -13.27 2.11
N ASP A 85 -3.45 -14.43 2.70
CA ASP A 85 -4.32 -15.45 2.14
C ASP A 85 -5.72 -15.30 2.73
N ILE A 86 -6.72 -15.15 1.86
CA ILE A 86 -8.11 -14.94 2.25
C ILE A 86 -8.93 -16.12 1.76
N THR A 87 -9.66 -16.75 2.66
CA THR A 87 -10.61 -17.83 2.32
C THR A 87 -12.01 -17.44 2.78
N LEU A 88 -12.93 -17.42 1.83
CA LEU A 88 -14.36 -17.19 2.07
C LEU A 88 -15.14 -18.50 1.91
N PHE A 89 -15.94 -18.84 2.90
CA PHE A 89 -17.01 -19.82 2.79
C PHE A 89 -18.35 -19.07 2.82
N GLU A 90 -19.18 -19.28 1.82
CA GLU A 90 -20.49 -18.63 1.68
C GLU A 90 -21.57 -19.69 1.51
N LYS A 91 -22.58 -19.64 2.37
CA LYS A 91 -23.72 -20.56 2.34
C LYS A 91 -24.58 -20.31 1.10
N GLN A 92 -24.92 -21.37 0.43
CA GLN A 92 -25.76 -21.37 -0.76
C GLN A 92 -27.21 -21.72 -0.42
N GLU A 93 -28.15 -21.44 -1.32
CA GLU A 93 -29.58 -21.74 -1.16
C GLU A 93 -29.87 -23.22 -0.86
N ASN A 94 -29.02 -24.14 -1.35
CA ASN A 94 -29.14 -25.58 -1.09
C ASN A 94 -28.62 -26.01 0.31
N GLY A 95 -28.13 -25.06 1.13
CA GLY A 95 -27.60 -25.30 2.46
C GLY A 95 -26.14 -25.73 2.52
N PHE A 96 -25.46 -25.92 1.38
CA PHE A 96 -24.01 -26.14 1.31
C PHE A 96 -23.23 -24.85 1.28
N PHE A 97 -21.92 -24.92 1.55
CA PHE A 97 -21.03 -23.78 1.47
C PHE A 97 -20.16 -23.86 0.21
N SER A 98 -20.09 -22.76 -0.52
CA SER A 98 -19.06 -22.57 -1.53
C SER A 98 -17.79 -22.08 -0.86
N LYS A 99 -16.62 -22.47 -1.40
CA LYS A 99 -15.31 -21.97 -0.95
C LYS A 99 -14.66 -21.17 -2.07
N GLN A 100 -14.17 -19.98 -1.73
CA GLN A 100 -13.35 -19.15 -2.60
C GLN A 100 -12.07 -18.78 -1.84
N SER A 101 -10.94 -18.75 -2.52
CA SER A 101 -9.66 -18.34 -1.92
C SER A 101 -8.92 -17.43 -2.86
N ASP A 102 -8.24 -16.43 -2.30
CA ASP A 102 -7.39 -15.49 -3.02
C ASP A 102 -6.19 -15.10 -2.15
N SER A 103 -5.13 -14.61 -2.78
CA SER A 103 -3.91 -14.16 -2.12
C SER A 103 -3.53 -12.77 -2.59
N ILE A 104 -3.18 -11.92 -1.63
CA ILE A 104 -2.72 -10.55 -1.88
C ILE A 104 -1.27 -10.46 -1.42
N ILE A 105 -0.41 -9.84 -2.24
CA ILE A 105 1.00 -9.61 -1.91
C ILE A 105 1.24 -8.11 -1.85
N GLN A 106 1.81 -7.66 -0.73
CA GLN A 106 2.33 -6.31 -0.54
C GLN A 106 3.84 -6.36 -0.32
N GLU A 107 4.57 -5.38 -0.84
CA GLU A 107 6.02 -5.25 -0.64
C GLU A 107 6.34 -4.12 0.33
N TYR A 108 7.24 -4.40 1.27
CA TYR A 108 7.82 -3.37 2.13
C TYR A 108 8.86 -2.57 1.36
N HIS A 109 8.69 -1.26 1.38
CA HIS A 109 9.63 -0.32 0.77
C HIS A 109 10.40 0.44 1.87
N PRO A 110 11.67 0.10 2.12
CA PRO A 110 12.48 0.84 3.10
C PRO A 110 12.49 2.34 2.82
N LYS A 111 12.31 3.17 3.86
CA LYS A 111 12.33 4.64 3.77
C LYS A 111 13.50 5.18 2.94
N LYS A 112 14.70 4.62 3.14
CA LYS A 112 15.91 5.00 2.38
C LYS A 112 15.76 4.75 0.88
N SER A 113 15.11 3.65 0.49
CA SER A 113 14.87 3.33 -0.93
C SER A 113 13.84 4.27 -1.54
N LEU A 114 12.76 4.58 -0.81
CA LEU A 114 11.75 5.55 -1.24
C LEU A 114 12.35 6.93 -1.46
N LEU A 115 13.13 7.44 -0.50
CA LEU A 115 13.83 8.73 -0.63
C LEU A 115 14.73 8.79 -1.86
N LYS A 116 15.46 7.70 -2.15
CA LYS A 116 16.31 7.59 -3.34
C LYS A 116 15.47 7.67 -4.62
N PHE A 117 14.42 6.87 -4.72
CA PHE A 117 13.58 6.81 -5.92
C PHE A 117 12.82 8.13 -6.16
N LEU A 118 12.31 8.76 -5.10
CA LEU A 118 11.66 10.07 -5.19
C LEU A 118 12.62 11.12 -5.77
N LYS A 119 13.83 11.19 -5.23
CA LYS A 119 14.87 12.10 -5.75
C LYS A 119 15.19 11.83 -7.23
N GLU A 120 15.35 10.56 -7.61
CA GLU A 120 15.63 10.16 -9.00
C GLU A 120 14.45 10.43 -9.95
N CYS A 121 13.25 10.60 -9.41
CA CYS A 121 12.03 10.94 -10.15
C CYS A 121 11.64 12.41 -10.01
N ASN A 122 12.58 13.29 -9.62
CA ASN A 122 12.40 14.74 -9.49
C ASN A 122 11.33 15.16 -8.48
N PHE A 123 11.27 14.45 -7.36
CA PHE A 123 10.49 14.85 -6.20
C PHE A 123 11.41 15.30 -5.05
N GLU A 124 11.07 16.43 -4.46
CA GLU A 124 11.57 16.86 -3.16
C GLU A 124 10.59 16.38 -2.06
N VAL A 125 11.11 15.71 -1.04
CA VAL A 125 10.31 15.32 0.12
C VAL A 125 10.24 16.50 1.07
N ILE A 126 9.06 17.08 1.22
CA ILE A 126 8.79 18.23 2.07
C ILE A 126 8.64 17.81 3.53
N ASP A 127 7.91 16.70 3.76
CA ASP A 127 7.66 16.20 5.11
C ASP A 127 7.40 14.69 5.08
N ILE A 128 7.67 14.03 6.19
CA ILE A 128 7.29 12.63 6.44
C ILE A 128 6.67 12.56 7.83
N LYS A 129 5.39 12.23 7.88
CA LYS A 129 4.65 12.07 9.13
C LYS A 129 4.54 10.61 9.50
N GLU A 130 4.69 10.34 10.76
CA GLU A 130 4.43 9.03 11.35
C GLU A 130 2.96 8.94 11.75
N PHE A 131 2.35 7.81 11.47
CA PHE A 131 0.97 7.55 11.82
C PHE A 131 0.87 6.23 12.59
N ASN A 132 0.31 6.29 13.78
CA ASN A 132 0.14 5.16 14.68
C ASN A 132 -1.35 4.82 14.72
N LEU A 133 -1.70 3.61 14.28
CA LEU A 133 -3.04 3.05 14.40
C LEU A 133 -3.26 2.45 15.80
N HIS A 134 -2.18 2.00 16.42
CA HIS A 134 -2.14 1.42 17.75
C HIS A 134 -1.41 2.37 18.70
N THR A 135 -1.57 2.18 19.98
CA THR A 135 -0.93 3.01 21.04
C THR A 135 0.55 2.70 21.26
N SER A 136 1.23 2.11 20.26
CA SER A 136 2.66 1.78 20.35
C SER A 136 3.55 3.00 20.07
N GLU A 137 4.80 2.93 20.50
CA GLU A 137 5.80 3.95 20.19
C GLU A 137 6.26 3.91 18.73
N ASN A 138 6.03 2.79 18.04
CA ASN A 138 6.42 2.59 16.65
C ASN A 138 5.30 2.99 15.70
N ALA A 139 5.64 3.65 14.61
CA ALA A 139 4.67 4.02 13.59
C ALA A 139 4.26 2.81 12.74
N ASP A 140 2.95 2.63 12.57
CA ASP A 140 2.40 1.64 11.64
C ASP A 140 2.60 2.07 10.19
N LYS A 141 2.49 3.37 9.93
CA LYS A 141 2.57 3.95 8.59
C LYS A 141 3.43 5.21 8.55
N LEU A 142 3.98 5.47 7.37
CA LEU A 142 4.64 6.72 7.03
C LEU A 142 3.84 7.43 5.93
N ILE A 143 3.54 8.71 6.15
CA ILE A 143 2.88 9.57 5.17
C ILE A 143 3.93 10.50 4.57
N PHE A 144 4.16 10.40 3.27
CA PHE A 144 5.09 11.23 2.53
C PHE A 144 4.36 12.39 1.87
N ILE A 145 4.88 13.58 2.04
CA ILE A 145 4.46 14.80 1.35
C ILE A 145 5.60 15.23 0.45
N CYS A 146 5.40 15.10 -0.85
CA CYS A 146 6.42 15.35 -1.85
C CYS A 146 5.99 16.47 -2.80
N LYS A 147 6.95 17.23 -3.32
CA LYS A 147 6.73 18.30 -4.29
C LYS A 147 7.53 18.00 -5.56
N LYS A 148 6.88 18.12 -6.71
CA LYS A 148 7.55 18.03 -8.00
C LYS A 148 8.48 19.23 -8.20
N ILE A 149 9.76 18.98 -8.51
CA ILE A 149 10.79 20.01 -8.70
C ILE A 149 11.30 20.12 -10.16
N ALA A 150 10.98 19.13 -11.00
CA ALA A 150 11.29 19.17 -12.43
C ALA A 150 10.39 18.22 -13.24
#